data_5b8987d046eb9bfb41faecc5f13b9a2b
#
_entry.id   5b8987d046eb9bfb41faecc5f13b9a2b
#
_cell.length_a   1.000
_cell.length_b   1.000
_cell.length_c   1.000
_cell.angle_alpha   90.00
_cell.angle_beta   90.00
_cell.angle_gamma   90.00
#
_symmetry.space_group_name_H-M   'P 1'
#
loop_
_entity.id
_entity.type
_entity.pdbx_description
1 polymer ?
#
loop_
_entity_poly.entity_id
_entity_poly.type
_entity_poly.pdbx_seq_one_letter_code
_entity_poly.pdbx_strand_id
1 'polypeptide(L)'
;LDHVIQLAPDFVYGYYNRGNVLSLLKDYRAALADYDKAIGLNPDFAEAYFNRGLTHIFLGNNRQGISDLSKAGELGIVSAYNIIKRFTNTQQ
;
A
#
# COMPACT_ATOMS: atom_id res chain seq x y z
N LEU A 1 0.59 -28.72 0.90
CA LEU A 1 1.54 -27.66 0.54
C LEU A 1 1.05 -26.84 -0.63
N ASP A 2 0.73 -27.51 -1.74
CA ASP A 2 0.18 -26.80 -2.91
C ASP A 2 -1.11 -26.10 -2.54
N HIS A 3 -1.89 -26.72 -1.68
CA HIS A 3 -3.14 -26.18 -1.20
C HIS A 3 -2.94 -24.85 -0.49
N VAL A 4 -1.93 -24.79 0.38
CA VAL A 4 -1.63 -23.57 1.11
C VAL A 4 -1.17 -22.48 0.15
N ILE A 5 -0.33 -22.84 -0.82
CA ILE A 5 0.17 -21.88 -1.79
C ILE A 5 -0.98 -21.32 -2.64
N GLN A 6 -1.94 -22.17 -2.97
CA GLN A 6 -3.09 -21.73 -3.76
C GLN A 6 -4.01 -20.78 -2.99
N LEU A 7 -4.13 -20.97 -1.68
CA LEU A 7 -5.00 -20.12 -0.86
C LEU A 7 -4.37 -18.78 -0.52
N ALA A 8 -3.04 -18.75 -0.34
CA ALA A 8 -2.36 -17.54 0.09
C ALA A 8 -2.60 -16.35 -0.84
N PRO A 9 -2.52 -16.49 -2.17
CA PRO A 9 -2.80 -15.36 -3.05
C PRO A 9 -4.21 -14.81 -2.91
N ASP A 10 -5.20 -15.71 -2.69
CA ASP A 10 -6.59 -15.28 -2.51
C ASP A 10 -6.74 -14.43 -1.25
N PHE A 11 -6.09 -14.83 -0.15
CA PHE A 11 -6.14 -14.04 1.07
C PHE A 11 -5.46 -12.69 0.89
N VAL A 12 -4.32 -12.68 0.20
CA VAL A 12 -3.59 -11.44 -0.06
C VAL A 12 -4.48 -10.46 -0.81
N TYR A 13 -5.08 -10.90 -1.91
CA TYR A 13 -5.93 -10.01 -2.70
C TYR A 13 -7.23 -9.66 -1.97
N GLY A 14 -7.74 -10.56 -1.14
CA GLY A 14 -8.92 -10.27 -0.33
C GLY A 14 -8.67 -9.10 0.60
N TYR A 15 -7.57 -9.12 1.34
CA TYR A 15 -7.22 -8.02 2.23
C TYR A 15 -6.95 -6.74 1.43
N TYR A 16 -6.20 -6.86 0.35
CA TYR A 16 -5.87 -5.71 -0.49
C TYR A 16 -7.14 -5.04 -1.04
N ASN A 17 -8.04 -5.84 -1.60
CA ASN A 17 -9.27 -5.30 -2.19
C ASN A 17 -10.15 -4.66 -1.14
N ARG A 18 -10.25 -5.27 0.05
CA ARG A 18 -11.03 -4.68 1.13
C ARG A 18 -10.40 -3.37 1.60
N GLY A 19 -9.07 -3.33 1.67
CA GLY A 19 -8.37 -2.08 1.98
C GLY A 19 -8.72 -0.98 1.00
N ASN A 20 -8.77 -1.33 -0.29
CA ASN A 20 -9.13 -0.35 -1.32
C ASN A 20 -10.55 0.18 -1.14
N VAL A 21 -11.49 -0.69 -0.83
CA VAL A 21 -12.88 -0.28 -0.58
C VAL A 21 -12.95 0.63 0.64
N LEU A 22 -12.25 0.25 1.71
CA LEU A 22 -12.24 1.07 2.93
C LEU A 22 -11.63 2.44 2.67
N SER A 23 -10.59 2.52 1.85
CA SER A 23 -10.00 3.80 1.46
C SER A 23 -11.00 4.66 0.70
N LEU A 24 -11.75 4.05 -0.21
CA LEU A 24 -12.79 4.79 -0.94
C LEU A 24 -13.87 5.31 -0.02
N LEU A 25 -14.16 4.60 1.06
CA LEU A 25 -15.10 5.02 2.08
C LEU A 25 -14.47 5.98 3.09
N LYS A 26 -13.21 6.29 2.91
CA LYS A 26 -12.42 7.17 3.79
C LYS A 26 -12.21 6.60 5.18
N ASP A 27 -12.36 5.29 5.34
CA ASP A 27 -12.00 4.59 6.58
C ASP A 27 -10.54 4.18 6.47
N TYR A 28 -9.66 5.17 6.59
CA TYR A 28 -8.24 4.98 6.29
C TYR A 28 -7.56 4.09 7.31
N ARG A 29 -7.96 4.13 8.58
CA ARG A 29 -7.33 3.31 9.61
C ARG A 29 -7.62 1.83 9.37
N ALA A 30 -8.85 1.50 9.02
CA ALA A 30 -9.21 0.12 8.70
C ALA A 30 -8.52 -0.33 7.41
N ALA A 31 -8.38 0.58 6.44
CA ALA A 31 -7.67 0.28 5.20
C ALA A 31 -6.21 -0.07 5.50
N LEU A 32 -5.55 0.70 6.37
CA LEU A 32 -4.17 0.41 6.74
C LEU A 32 -4.02 -0.98 7.32
N ALA A 33 -4.95 -1.39 8.19
CA ALA A 33 -4.91 -2.71 8.79
C ALA A 33 -4.98 -3.81 7.73
N ASP A 34 -5.81 -3.62 6.71
CA ASP A 34 -5.93 -4.59 5.62
C ASP A 34 -4.70 -4.62 4.73
N TYR A 35 -4.14 -3.44 4.41
CA TYR A 35 -2.89 -3.39 3.64
C TYR A 35 -1.75 -4.03 4.42
N ASP A 36 -1.70 -3.81 5.74
CA ASP A 36 -0.68 -4.45 6.57
C ASP A 36 -0.75 -5.96 6.47
N LYS A 37 -1.95 -6.52 6.48
CA LYS A 37 -2.12 -7.96 6.35
C LYS A 37 -1.72 -8.46 4.97
N ALA A 38 -2.09 -7.74 3.93
CA ALA A 38 -1.72 -8.11 2.57
C ALA A 38 -0.20 -8.14 2.42
N ILE A 39 0.47 -7.11 2.93
CA ILE A 39 1.93 -7.00 2.84
C ILE A 39 2.61 -8.06 3.70
N GLY A 40 2.05 -8.35 4.87
CA GLY A 40 2.58 -9.43 5.71
C GLY A 40 2.53 -10.78 5.02
N LEU A 41 1.51 -11.02 4.21
CA LEU A 41 1.37 -12.26 3.46
C LEU A 41 2.22 -12.26 2.18
N ASN A 42 2.42 -11.09 1.58
CA ASN A 42 3.26 -10.95 0.39
C ASN A 42 4.08 -9.67 0.47
N PRO A 43 5.30 -9.76 1.01
CA PRO A 43 6.15 -8.56 1.18
C PRO A 43 6.60 -7.90 -0.12
N ASP A 44 6.35 -8.52 -1.26
CA ASP A 44 6.70 -7.95 -2.56
C ASP A 44 5.48 -7.41 -3.31
N PHE A 45 4.37 -7.22 -2.61
CA PHE A 45 3.14 -6.74 -3.22
C PHE A 45 3.21 -5.23 -3.42
N ALA A 46 3.73 -4.81 -4.57
CA ALA A 46 4.01 -3.41 -4.86
C ALA A 46 2.78 -2.51 -4.73
N GLU A 47 1.64 -2.94 -5.27
CA GLU A 47 0.42 -2.15 -5.24
C GLU A 47 -0.09 -1.91 -3.83
N ALA A 48 0.12 -2.87 -2.93
CA ALA A 48 -0.28 -2.69 -1.53
C ALA A 48 0.57 -1.64 -0.85
N TYR A 49 1.87 -1.62 -1.09
CA TYR A 49 2.73 -0.54 -0.59
C TYR A 49 2.29 0.80 -1.16
N PHE A 50 2.01 0.84 -2.46
CA PHE A 50 1.59 2.08 -3.10
C PHE A 50 0.33 2.64 -2.44
N ASN A 51 -0.69 1.81 -2.29
CA ASN A 51 -1.96 2.25 -1.73
C ASN A 51 -1.85 2.53 -0.23
N ARG A 52 -1.05 1.75 0.50
CA ARG A 52 -0.81 2.03 1.91
C ARG A 52 -0.10 3.36 2.08
N GLY A 53 0.86 3.64 1.20
CA GLY A 53 1.57 4.92 1.22
C GLY A 53 0.66 6.10 1.01
N LEU A 54 -0.24 6.02 0.01
CA LEU A 54 -1.21 7.07 -0.22
C LEU A 54 -2.13 7.24 0.98
N THR A 55 -2.55 6.13 1.59
CA THR A 55 -3.43 6.18 2.74
C THR A 55 -2.74 6.88 3.93
N HIS A 56 -1.47 6.58 4.15
CA HIS A 56 -0.69 7.28 5.17
C HIS A 56 -0.65 8.77 4.91
N ILE A 57 -0.45 9.18 3.66
CA ILE A 57 -0.40 10.59 3.31
C ILE A 57 -1.74 11.26 3.60
N PHE A 58 -2.86 10.61 3.26
CA PHE A 58 -4.18 11.14 3.56
C PHE A 58 -4.40 11.31 5.06
N LEU A 59 -3.75 10.49 5.88
CA LEU A 59 -3.84 10.60 7.34
C LEU A 59 -2.82 11.59 7.91
N GLY A 60 -1.97 12.17 7.08
CA GLY A 60 -0.92 13.08 7.54
C GLY A 60 0.34 12.39 7.97
N ASN A 61 0.45 11.08 7.79
CA ASN A 61 1.64 10.30 8.14
C ASN A 61 2.62 10.32 6.97
N ASN A 62 3.21 11.49 6.72
CA ASN A 62 3.97 11.72 5.49
C ASN A 62 5.21 10.84 5.40
N ARG A 63 5.90 10.62 6.51
CA ARG A 63 7.12 9.81 6.51
C ARG A 63 6.83 8.37 6.12
N GLN A 64 5.80 7.77 6.74
CA GLN A 64 5.41 6.41 6.40
C GLN A 64 4.92 6.34 4.97
N GLY A 65 4.18 7.34 4.52
CA GLY A 65 3.67 7.38 3.16
C GLY A 65 4.78 7.40 2.13
N ILE A 66 5.77 8.26 2.34
CA ILE A 66 6.91 8.36 1.42
C ILE A 66 7.72 7.06 1.43
N SER A 67 7.92 6.47 2.61
CA SER A 67 8.62 5.20 2.72
C SER A 67 7.92 4.09 1.92
N ASP A 68 6.60 4.00 2.04
CA ASP A 68 5.83 3.00 1.29
C ASP A 68 5.86 3.26 -0.21
N LEU A 69 5.76 4.52 -0.62
CA LEU A 69 5.83 4.86 -2.04
C LEU A 69 7.22 4.54 -2.60
N SER A 70 8.26 4.77 -1.82
CA SER A 70 9.62 4.41 -2.24
C SER A 70 9.74 2.91 -2.44
N LYS A 71 9.18 2.13 -1.52
CA LYS A 71 9.21 0.67 -1.65
C LYS A 71 8.41 0.21 -2.87
N ALA A 72 7.26 0.82 -3.12
CA ALA A 72 6.46 0.50 -4.31
C ALA A 72 7.26 0.80 -5.58
N GLY A 73 7.99 1.92 -5.60
CA GLY A 73 8.85 2.25 -6.73
C GLY A 73 9.95 1.24 -6.94
N GLU A 74 10.60 0.81 -5.86
CA GLU A 74 11.64 -0.22 -5.93
C GLU A 74 11.09 -1.53 -6.49
N LEU A 75 9.83 -1.83 -6.18
CA LEU A 75 9.18 -3.05 -6.64
C LEU A 75 8.59 -2.92 -8.04
N GLY A 76 8.74 -1.76 -8.69
CA GLY A 76 8.39 -1.62 -10.09
C GLY A 76 7.32 -0.59 -10.42
N ILE A 77 6.67 0.04 -9.43
CA ILE A 77 5.67 1.07 -9.70
C ILE A 77 6.40 2.41 -9.81
N VAL A 78 6.91 2.68 -10.99
CA VAL A 78 7.75 3.85 -11.25
C VAL A 78 7.01 5.16 -10.94
N SER A 79 5.70 5.20 -11.19
CA SER A 79 4.91 6.40 -10.91
C SER A 79 4.95 6.83 -9.45
N ALA A 80 5.30 5.91 -8.54
CA ALA A 80 5.42 6.24 -7.12
C ALA A 80 6.49 7.31 -6.90
N TYR A 81 7.59 7.26 -7.66
CA TYR A 81 8.65 8.25 -7.54
C TYR A 81 8.16 9.65 -7.95
N ASN A 82 7.28 9.70 -8.93
CA ASN A 82 6.71 10.98 -9.35
C ASN A 82 5.87 11.61 -8.25
N ILE A 83 5.13 10.78 -7.51
CA ILE A 83 4.33 11.26 -6.38
C ILE A 83 5.25 11.78 -5.28
N ILE A 84 6.29 11.04 -4.95
CA ILE A 84 7.27 11.45 -3.93
C ILE A 84 7.87 12.80 -4.32
N LYS A 85 8.30 12.92 -5.57
CA LYS A 85 8.93 14.13 -6.07
C LYS A 85 7.99 15.32 -5.97
N ARG A 86 6.74 15.14 -6.36
CA ARG A 86 5.75 16.21 -6.31
C ARG A 86 5.50 16.64 -4.88
N PHE A 87 5.40 15.68 -3.99
CA PHE A 87 5.13 15.94 -2.58
C PHE A 87 6.29 16.71 -1.94
N THR A 88 7.52 16.26 -2.16
CA THR A 88 8.69 16.92 -1.59
C THR A 88 8.89 18.31 -2.18
N ASN A 89 8.66 18.48 -3.48
CA ASN A 89 8.77 19.80 -4.11
C ASN A 89 7.74 20.77 -3.54
N THR A 90 6.53 20.30 -3.26
CA THR A 90 5.48 21.14 -2.71
C THR A 90 5.84 21.66 -1.32
N GLN A 91 6.64 20.92 -0.58
CA GLN A 91 7.03 21.30 0.78
C GLN A 91 8.18 22.29 0.81
N GLN A 92 8.84 22.49 -0.31
CA GLN A 92 9.90 23.48 -0.40
C GLN A 92 9.31 24.86 -0.67
#